data_8cc4b2ee69a09978b2c3bd4e0698f935
#
_entry.id   8cc4b2ee69a09978b2c3bd4e0698f935
#
_cell.length_a   1.000
_cell.length_b   1.000
_cell.length_c   1.000
_cell.angle_alpha   90.00
_cell.angle_beta   90.00
_cell.angle_gamma   90.00
#
_symmetry.space_group_name_H-M   'P 1'
#
loop_
_entity.id
_entity.type
_entity.pdbx_description
1 polymer ?
#
loop_
_entity_poly.entity_id
_entity_poly.type
_entity_poly.pdbx_seq_one_letter_code
_entity_poly.pdbx_strand_id
1 'polypeptide(L)'
;DGLTEGNKAPADIMRILGLDAVYAYITMETQKVYRSQSCDVNDKHIEIIARQMTRKIRIEKVGSSNFLLGSVVDIIEFMNACDTIQARIDAGEIGLELPEGSTVLLGITKAALQTSSFLSAASFQETTKVLADAAIKGKVDHLVGLKENVIIGKLIPAGTGMDCYKGVGVRKVQ
;
A
#
# COMPACT_ATOMS: atom_id res chain seq x y z
N ASP A 1 -1.92 10.04 -27.49
CA ASP A 1 -3.17 9.60 -28.15
C ASP A 1 -3.09 8.12 -28.50
N GLY A 2 -4.21 7.39 -28.31
CA GLY A 2 -4.28 5.97 -28.68
C GLY A 2 -4.35 5.81 -30.21
N LEU A 3 -3.57 4.90 -30.73
CA LEU A 3 -3.57 4.59 -32.17
C LEU A 3 -4.66 3.59 -32.54
N THR A 4 -5.20 2.86 -31.58
CA THR A 4 -6.25 1.84 -31.77
C THR A 4 -7.37 2.05 -30.75
N GLU A 5 -8.59 1.70 -31.14
CA GLU A 5 -9.73 1.62 -30.23
C GLU A 5 -9.64 0.35 -29.39
N GLY A 6 -10.10 0.40 -28.14
CA GLY A 6 -10.16 -0.73 -27.24
C GLY A 6 -9.56 -0.45 -25.86
N ASN A 7 -9.53 -1.48 -25.03
CA ASN A 7 -9.02 -1.38 -23.66
C ASN A 7 -7.50 -1.20 -23.67
N LYS A 8 -7.03 -0.20 -22.94
CA LYS A 8 -5.60 0.10 -22.81
C LYS A 8 -5.04 -0.64 -21.60
N ALA A 9 -3.76 -1.05 -21.66
CA ALA A 9 -3.09 -1.63 -20.51
C ALA A 9 -2.83 -0.53 -19.46
N PRO A 10 -3.32 -0.67 -18.22
CA PRO A 10 -3.13 0.37 -17.19
C PRO A 10 -1.66 0.66 -16.89
N ALA A 11 -0.76 -0.32 -17.07
CA ALA A 11 0.68 -0.14 -16.91
C ALA A 11 1.28 0.82 -17.96
N ASP A 12 0.78 0.77 -19.21
CA ASP A 12 1.22 1.68 -20.26
C ASP A 12 0.67 3.10 -20.04
N ILE A 13 -0.56 3.21 -19.53
CA ILE A 13 -1.13 4.50 -19.14
C ILE A 13 -0.28 5.13 -18.03
N MET A 14 0.12 4.36 -17.03
CA MET A 14 0.98 4.84 -15.95
C MET A 14 2.33 5.35 -16.48
N ARG A 15 2.95 4.60 -17.39
CA ARG A 15 4.24 4.95 -17.97
C ARG A 15 4.21 6.21 -18.82
N ILE A 16 3.10 6.45 -19.56
CA ILE A 16 3.01 7.53 -20.57
C ILE A 16 2.33 8.78 -20.01
N LEU A 17 1.24 8.61 -19.26
CA LEU A 17 0.38 9.69 -18.81
C LEU A 17 0.47 9.95 -17.30
N GLY A 18 1.14 9.07 -16.56
CA GLY A 18 1.32 9.22 -15.11
C GLY A 18 0.23 8.56 -14.27
N LEU A 19 0.36 8.74 -12.96
CA LEU A 19 -0.42 8.04 -11.94
C LEU A 19 -1.89 8.47 -11.92
N ASP A 20 -2.16 9.78 -12.04
CA ASP A 20 -3.53 10.32 -12.00
C ASP A 20 -4.38 9.81 -13.17
N ALA A 21 -3.78 9.67 -14.35
CA ALA A 21 -4.45 9.10 -15.51
C ALA A 21 -4.84 7.63 -15.30
N VAL A 22 -4.03 6.86 -14.56
CA VAL A 22 -4.35 5.47 -14.19
C VAL A 22 -5.56 5.43 -13.27
N TYR A 23 -5.61 6.28 -12.25
CA TYR A 23 -6.76 6.36 -11.33
C TYR A 23 -8.05 6.69 -12.07
N ALA A 24 -8.02 7.73 -12.91
CA ALA A 24 -9.17 8.11 -13.73
C ALA A 24 -9.61 6.97 -14.66
N TYR A 25 -8.67 6.31 -15.33
CA TYR A 25 -8.94 5.21 -16.23
C TYR A 25 -9.57 4.00 -15.52
N ILE A 26 -8.97 3.53 -14.41
CA ILE A 26 -9.49 2.40 -13.63
C ILE A 26 -10.90 2.72 -13.10
N THR A 27 -11.10 3.93 -12.55
CA THR A 27 -12.40 4.35 -12.04
C THR A 27 -13.44 4.40 -13.14
N MET A 28 -13.13 5.00 -14.28
CA MET A 28 -14.03 5.12 -15.43
C MET A 28 -14.44 3.75 -15.98
N GLU A 29 -13.50 2.86 -16.23
CA GLU A 29 -13.79 1.53 -16.80
C GLU A 29 -14.55 0.64 -15.80
N THR A 30 -14.24 0.73 -14.52
CA THR A 30 -14.96 -0.02 -13.47
C THR A 30 -16.40 0.52 -13.34
N GLN A 31 -16.60 1.82 -13.30
CA GLN A 31 -17.93 2.44 -13.26
C GLN A 31 -18.77 2.11 -14.47
N LYS A 32 -18.16 2.04 -15.65
CA LYS A 32 -18.85 1.63 -16.89
C LYS A 32 -19.48 0.24 -16.74
N VAL A 33 -18.76 -0.70 -16.13
CA VAL A 33 -19.28 -2.06 -15.87
C VAL A 33 -20.41 -2.03 -14.84
N TYR A 34 -20.25 -1.33 -13.72
CA TYR A 34 -21.30 -1.24 -12.70
C TYR A 34 -22.57 -0.57 -13.23
N ARG A 35 -22.45 0.53 -13.98
CA ARG A 35 -23.60 1.22 -14.59
C ARG A 35 -24.32 0.36 -15.63
N SER A 36 -23.61 -0.47 -16.39
CA SER A 36 -24.23 -1.41 -17.32
C SER A 36 -25.11 -2.46 -16.62
N GLN A 37 -24.83 -2.73 -15.34
CA GLN A 37 -25.61 -3.62 -14.48
C GLN A 37 -26.62 -2.88 -13.60
N SER A 38 -26.88 -1.59 -13.88
CA SER A 38 -27.78 -0.73 -13.09
C SER A 38 -27.39 -0.65 -11.61
N CYS A 39 -26.10 -0.80 -11.31
CA CYS A 39 -25.55 -0.67 -9.97
C CYS A 39 -24.83 0.68 -9.85
N ASP A 40 -25.27 1.52 -8.91
CA ASP A 40 -24.67 2.82 -8.66
C ASP A 40 -23.67 2.70 -7.50
N VAL A 41 -22.39 2.93 -7.80
CA VAL A 41 -21.27 2.86 -6.83
C VAL A 41 -20.55 4.19 -6.83
N ASN A 42 -20.27 4.76 -5.66
CA ASN A 42 -19.51 5.99 -5.59
C ASN A 42 -18.04 5.75 -5.95
N ASP A 43 -17.45 6.67 -6.71
CA ASP A 43 -16.08 6.58 -7.24
C ASP A 43 -15.03 6.39 -6.14
N LYS A 44 -15.22 6.96 -4.95
CA LYS A 44 -14.30 6.85 -3.81
C LYS A 44 -13.92 5.42 -3.45
N HIS A 45 -14.84 4.47 -3.61
CA HIS A 45 -14.59 3.05 -3.30
C HIS A 45 -13.60 2.42 -4.27
N ILE A 46 -13.68 2.80 -5.54
CA ILE A 46 -12.77 2.35 -6.60
C ILE A 46 -11.42 3.04 -6.47
N GLU A 47 -11.42 4.33 -6.20
CA GLU A 47 -10.21 5.13 -6.02
C GLU A 47 -9.34 4.64 -4.86
N ILE A 48 -9.96 4.24 -3.74
CA ILE A 48 -9.24 3.64 -2.60
C ILE A 48 -8.52 2.35 -3.03
N ILE A 49 -9.18 1.50 -3.82
CA ILE A 49 -8.60 0.25 -4.33
C ILE A 49 -7.45 0.57 -5.30
N ALA A 50 -7.67 1.48 -6.25
CA ALA A 50 -6.64 1.89 -7.20
C ALA A 50 -5.40 2.47 -6.51
N ARG A 51 -5.58 3.27 -5.44
CA ARG A 51 -4.48 3.76 -4.61
C ARG A 51 -3.68 2.64 -3.95
N GLN A 52 -4.34 1.58 -3.46
CA GLN A 52 -3.64 0.42 -2.89
C GLN A 52 -2.85 -0.37 -3.95
N MET A 53 -3.33 -0.42 -5.19
CA MET A 53 -2.64 -1.08 -6.30
C MET A 53 -1.34 -0.37 -6.71
N THR A 54 -1.21 0.92 -6.42
CA THR A 54 -0.05 1.75 -6.78
C THR A 54 0.84 2.11 -5.59
N ARG A 55 0.61 1.51 -4.43
CA ARG A 55 1.30 1.82 -3.18
C ARG A 55 2.75 1.32 -3.12
N LYS A 56 3.21 0.57 -4.10
CA LYS A 56 4.54 -0.04 -4.10
C LYS A 56 5.49 0.66 -5.06
N ILE A 57 6.74 0.76 -4.63
CA ILE A 57 7.86 1.35 -5.38
C ILE A 57 8.89 0.26 -5.63
N ARG A 58 9.38 0.18 -6.85
CA ARG A 58 10.55 -0.65 -7.22
C ARG A 58 11.80 0.21 -7.12
N ILE A 59 12.79 -0.26 -6.39
CA ILE A 59 14.07 0.43 -6.22
C ILE A 59 14.89 0.30 -7.50
N GLU A 60 15.24 1.44 -8.10
CA GLU A 60 16.09 1.53 -9.29
C GLU A 60 17.53 1.90 -8.93
N LYS A 61 17.71 2.79 -7.94
CA LYS A 61 19.01 3.09 -7.35
C LYS A 61 18.91 3.01 -5.83
N VAL A 62 19.87 2.35 -5.23
CA VAL A 62 19.89 2.12 -3.78
C VAL A 62 20.33 3.37 -3.02
N GLY A 63 21.21 4.18 -3.61
CA GLY A 63 21.83 5.31 -2.90
C GLY A 63 22.47 4.85 -1.59
N SER A 64 22.33 5.65 -0.54
CA SER A 64 22.84 5.36 0.81
C SER A 64 21.79 4.63 1.69
N SER A 65 20.75 4.03 1.09
CA SER A 65 19.73 3.28 1.81
C SER A 65 20.11 1.80 1.99
N ASN A 66 19.39 1.10 2.89
CA ASN A 66 19.54 -0.33 3.12
C ASN A 66 18.66 -1.19 2.18
N PHE A 67 18.10 -0.62 1.13
CA PHE A 67 17.26 -1.35 0.18
C PHE A 67 18.11 -2.23 -0.73
N LEU A 68 17.46 -3.24 -1.30
CA LEU A 68 18.07 -4.07 -2.35
C LEU A 68 17.64 -3.56 -3.72
N LEU A 69 18.56 -3.51 -4.67
CA LEU A 69 18.27 -3.14 -6.05
C LEU A 69 17.17 -4.05 -6.64
N GLY A 70 16.17 -3.45 -7.27
CA GLY A 70 15.03 -4.17 -7.85
C GLY A 70 13.99 -4.68 -6.85
N SER A 71 14.19 -4.50 -5.54
CA SER A 71 13.17 -4.84 -4.54
C SER A 71 11.94 -3.94 -4.65
N VAL A 72 10.80 -4.47 -4.22
CA VAL A 72 9.54 -3.74 -4.20
C VAL A 72 9.19 -3.45 -2.75
N VAL A 73 9.20 -2.17 -2.38
CA VAL A 73 8.97 -1.67 -1.02
C VAL A 73 7.69 -0.85 -0.93
N ASP A 74 7.21 -0.59 0.27
CA ASP A 74 6.07 0.29 0.48
C ASP A 74 6.48 1.76 0.30
N ILE A 75 5.59 2.59 -0.26
CA ILE A 75 5.85 4.01 -0.49
C ILE A 75 6.19 4.74 0.80
N ILE A 76 5.54 4.40 1.92
CA ILE A 76 5.80 5.03 3.22
C ILE A 76 7.20 4.66 3.73
N GLU A 77 7.59 3.40 3.59
CA GLU A 77 8.93 2.93 3.98
C GLU A 77 10.02 3.62 3.14
N PHE A 78 9.78 3.75 1.83
CA PHE A 78 10.65 4.46 0.91
C PHE A 78 10.79 5.95 1.29
N MET A 79 9.67 6.64 1.54
CA MET A 79 9.67 8.05 1.93
C MET A 79 10.41 8.27 3.25
N ASN A 80 10.14 7.44 4.27
CA ASN A 80 10.84 7.53 5.56
C ASN A 80 12.37 7.35 5.41
N ALA A 81 12.79 6.45 4.52
CA ALA A 81 14.22 6.27 4.24
C ALA A 81 14.81 7.51 3.53
N CYS A 82 14.10 8.08 2.57
CA CYS A 82 14.50 9.33 1.91
C CYS A 82 14.62 10.47 2.92
N ASP A 83 13.61 10.66 3.78
CA ASP A 83 13.60 11.71 4.80
C ASP A 83 14.75 11.55 5.79
N THR A 84 15.06 10.32 6.19
CA THR A 84 16.16 10.02 7.09
C THR A 84 17.51 10.38 6.45
N ILE A 85 17.72 10.02 5.18
CA ILE A 85 18.96 10.33 4.45
C ILE A 85 19.05 11.83 4.19
N GLN A 86 17.95 12.48 3.84
CA GLN A 86 17.91 13.92 3.64
C GLN A 86 18.29 14.69 4.90
N ALA A 87 17.76 14.30 6.06
CA ALA A 87 18.11 14.91 7.34
C ALA A 87 19.59 14.78 7.67
N ARG A 88 20.25 13.67 7.28
CA ARG A 88 21.70 13.49 7.46
C ARG A 88 22.50 14.36 6.49
N ILE A 89 22.04 14.53 5.26
CA ILE A 89 22.63 15.46 4.29
C ILE A 89 22.56 16.90 4.82
N ASP A 90 21.37 17.28 5.33
CA ASP A 90 21.14 18.61 5.90
C ASP A 90 21.98 18.88 7.17
N ALA A 91 22.33 17.81 7.91
CA ALA A 91 23.25 17.86 9.05
C ALA A 91 24.73 18.00 8.65
N GLY A 92 25.04 17.99 7.33
CA GLY A 92 26.39 18.21 6.77
C GLY A 92 27.18 16.93 6.50
N GLU A 93 26.57 15.75 6.48
CA GLU A 93 27.22 14.52 6.02
C GLU A 93 27.44 14.56 4.49
N ILE A 94 28.68 14.36 4.04
CA ILE A 94 29.08 14.41 2.63
C ILE A 94 29.12 12.99 2.06
N GLY A 95 28.70 12.84 0.79
CA GLY A 95 28.79 11.57 0.06
C GLY A 95 27.57 10.66 0.20
N LEU A 96 26.47 11.17 0.72
CA LEU A 96 25.18 10.47 0.76
C LEU A 96 24.38 10.75 -0.51
N GLU A 97 23.78 9.70 -1.08
CA GLU A 97 22.88 9.76 -2.23
C GLU A 97 21.49 9.27 -1.82
N LEU A 98 20.46 9.94 -2.31
CA LEU A 98 19.06 9.51 -2.13
C LEU A 98 18.78 8.27 -2.98
N PRO A 99 17.93 7.34 -2.48
CA PRO A 99 17.45 6.23 -3.29
C PRO A 99 16.49 6.74 -4.38
N GLU A 100 16.53 6.11 -5.56
CA GLU A 100 15.57 6.37 -6.63
C GLU A 100 14.72 5.11 -6.86
N GLY A 101 13.43 5.31 -7.13
CA GLY A 101 12.51 4.22 -7.42
C GLY A 101 11.33 4.65 -8.28
N SER A 102 10.75 3.70 -8.97
CA SER A 102 9.56 3.89 -9.80
C SER A 102 8.34 3.21 -9.18
N THR A 103 7.20 3.88 -9.25
CA THR A 103 5.93 3.31 -8.80
C THR A 103 5.54 2.10 -9.66
N VAL A 104 5.09 1.03 -9.01
CA VAL A 104 4.66 -0.20 -9.68
C VAL A 104 3.16 -0.38 -9.53
N LEU A 105 2.47 -0.61 -10.63
CA LEU A 105 1.06 -1.00 -10.62
C LEU A 105 0.94 -2.51 -10.37
N LEU A 106 0.30 -2.89 -9.29
CA LEU A 106 0.00 -4.28 -8.94
C LEU A 106 -1.47 -4.60 -9.21
N GLY A 107 -1.75 -5.81 -9.69
CA GLY A 107 -3.12 -6.32 -9.70
C GLY A 107 -3.68 -6.45 -8.27
N ILE A 108 -5.02 -6.42 -8.14
CA ILE A 108 -5.73 -6.41 -6.84
C ILE A 108 -5.26 -7.53 -5.91
N THR A 109 -5.23 -8.78 -6.42
CA THR A 109 -4.79 -9.95 -5.64
C THR A 109 -3.35 -9.81 -5.15
N LYS A 110 -2.46 -9.36 -6.04
CA LYS A 110 -1.04 -9.19 -5.72
C LYS A 110 -0.82 -8.06 -4.71
N ALA A 111 -1.57 -6.96 -4.84
CA ALA A 111 -1.56 -5.88 -3.88
C ALA A 111 -2.04 -6.32 -2.49
N ALA A 112 -3.08 -7.17 -2.43
CA ALA A 112 -3.61 -7.71 -1.19
C ALA A 112 -2.66 -8.71 -0.49
N LEU A 113 -1.85 -9.46 -1.25
CA LEU A 113 -0.87 -10.40 -0.71
C LEU A 113 0.45 -9.74 -0.30
N GLN A 114 0.82 -8.63 -0.95
CA GLN A 114 2.06 -7.88 -0.66
C GLN A 114 1.85 -6.78 0.38
N THR A 115 1.05 -7.05 1.40
CA THR A 115 0.89 -6.16 2.55
C THR A 115 2.02 -6.34 3.56
N SER A 116 2.23 -5.35 4.43
CA SER A 116 3.19 -5.43 5.53
C SER A 116 2.78 -6.46 6.59
N SER A 117 1.47 -6.67 6.80
CA SER A 117 0.93 -7.67 7.70
C SER A 117 0.83 -9.05 7.03
N PHE A 118 1.62 -10.01 7.50
CA PHE A 118 1.55 -11.39 7.02
C PHE A 118 0.27 -12.10 7.50
N LEU A 119 -0.30 -11.72 8.65
CA LEU A 119 -1.57 -12.25 9.14
C LEU A 119 -2.73 -11.86 8.21
N SER A 120 -2.77 -10.61 7.78
CA SER A 120 -3.76 -10.13 6.83
C SER A 120 -3.64 -10.86 5.49
N ALA A 121 -2.43 -11.02 4.96
CA ALA A 121 -2.19 -11.74 3.72
C ALA A 121 -2.58 -13.23 3.82
N ALA A 122 -2.19 -13.91 4.90
CA ALA A 122 -2.50 -15.33 5.13
C ALA A 122 -4.01 -15.59 5.25
N SER A 123 -4.78 -14.65 5.77
CA SER A 123 -6.24 -14.78 5.86
C SER A 123 -6.98 -14.57 4.55
N PHE A 124 -6.30 -14.11 3.51
CA PHE A 124 -6.91 -13.86 2.20
C PHE A 124 -6.73 -15.06 1.25
N GLN A 125 -5.50 -15.40 0.92
CA GLN A 125 -5.16 -16.52 0.03
C GLN A 125 -3.77 -17.09 0.37
N GLU A 126 -3.46 -18.27 -0.15
CA GLU A 126 -2.13 -18.91 -0.03
C GLU A 126 -1.63 -19.00 1.43
N THR A 127 -2.51 -19.30 2.38
CA THR A 127 -2.24 -19.29 3.83
C THR A 127 -0.95 -20.00 4.20
N THR A 128 -0.77 -21.25 3.74
CA THR A 128 0.41 -22.06 4.06
C THR A 128 1.70 -21.43 3.55
N LYS A 129 1.69 -20.94 2.32
CA LYS A 129 2.85 -20.32 1.68
C LYS A 129 3.23 -19.01 2.38
N VAL A 130 2.24 -18.15 2.69
CA VAL A 130 2.47 -16.87 3.38
C VAL A 130 3.03 -17.10 4.78
N LEU A 131 2.46 -18.05 5.55
CA LEU A 131 2.93 -18.36 6.89
C LEU A 131 4.32 -18.99 6.88
N ALA A 132 4.60 -19.90 5.94
CA ALA A 132 5.93 -20.48 5.78
C ALA A 132 6.99 -19.42 5.44
N ASP A 133 6.69 -18.52 4.48
CA ASP A 133 7.59 -17.42 4.11
C ASP A 133 7.82 -16.45 5.28
N ALA A 134 6.77 -16.15 6.04
CA ALA A 134 6.87 -15.31 7.23
C ALA A 134 7.73 -15.95 8.33
N ALA A 135 7.58 -17.25 8.56
CA ALA A 135 8.37 -18.00 9.54
C ALA A 135 9.85 -18.09 9.14
N ILE A 136 10.14 -18.39 7.86
CA ILE A 136 11.51 -18.46 7.35
C ILE A 136 12.23 -17.11 7.45
N LYS A 137 11.51 -16.02 7.16
CA LYS A 137 12.05 -14.66 7.19
C LYS A 137 12.01 -14.01 8.59
N GLY A 138 11.45 -14.66 9.58
CA GLY A 138 11.30 -14.11 10.93
C GLY A 138 10.49 -12.82 10.95
N LYS A 139 9.44 -12.71 10.11
CA LYS A 139 8.63 -11.49 10.03
C LYS A 139 7.87 -11.22 11.32
N VAL A 140 7.82 -9.96 11.71
CA VAL A 140 7.02 -9.46 12.83
C VAL A 140 5.84 -8.67 12.29
N ASP A 141 4.63 -8.98 12.76
CA ASP A 141 3.41 -8.23 12.45
C ASP A 141 3.16 -7.19 13.53
N HIS A 142 3.17 -5.92 13.15
CA HIS A 142 2.98 -4.81 14.10
C HIS A 142 1.51 -4.52 14.44
N LEU A 143 0.57 -5.28 13.89
CA LEU A 143 -0.87 -5.18 14.16
C LEU A 143 -1.44 -3.77 13.92
N VAL A 144 -1.00 -3.11 12.88
CA VAL A 144 -1.38 -1.73 12.54
C VAL A 144 -2.76 -1.66 11.86
N GLY A 145 -3.15 -2.68 11.11
CA GLY A 145 -4.41 -2.71 10.36
C GLY A 145 -5.60 -3.26 11.18
N LEU A 146 -6.75 -3.32 10.55
CA LEU A 146 -7.97 -3.80 11.19
C LEU A 146 -8.00 -5.33 11.26
N LYS A 147 -7.69 -6.00 10.15
CA LYS A 147 -7.89 -7.43 9.95
C LYS A 147 -7.04 -8.29 10.90
N GLU A 148 -5.77 -7.97 11.05
CA GLU A 148 -4.86 -8.67 11.96
C GLU A 148 -5.27 -8.54 13.42
N ASN A 149 -5.78 -7.37 13.85
CA ASN A 149 -6.29 -7.18 15.20
C ASN A 149 -7.57 -8.00 15.45
N VAL A 150 -8.46 -8.06 14.46
CA VAL A 150 -9.69 -8.89 14.54
C VAL A 150 -9.34 -10.38 14.64
N ILE A 151 -8.37 -10.86 13.86
CA ILE A 151 -7.93 -12.26 13.87
C ILE A 151 -7.40 -12.66 15.25
N ILE A 152 -6.64 -11.78 15.91
CA ILE A 152 -6.06 -12.05 17.24
C ILE A 152 -7.07 -11.79 18.38
N GLY A 153 -8.22 -11.17 18.09
CA GLY A 153 -9.22 -10.81 19.11
C GLY A 153 -8.89 -9.56 19.90
N LYS A 154 -8.06 -8.67 19.36
CA LYS A 154 -7.80 -7.35 19.94
C LYS A 154 -8.77 -6.31 19.40
N LEU A 155 -8.92 -5.20 20.13
CA LEU A 155 -9.65 -4.04 19.62
C LEU A 155 -8.96 -3.51 18.36
N ILE A 156 -9.75 -3.14 17.36
CA ILE A 156 -9.24 -2.51 16.16
C ILE A 156 -8.64 -1.13 16.49
N PRO A 157 -7.61 -0.65 15.78
CA PRO A 157 -7.01 0.65 16.02
C PRO A 157 -7.88 1.80 15.47
N ALA A 158 -9.15 1.81 15.88
CA ALA A 158 -10.16 2.81 15.52
C ALA A 158 -11.18 2.95 16.65
N GLY A 159 -11.75 4.13 16.82
CA GLY A 159 -12.71 4.41 17.88
C GLY A 159 -12.11 4.15 19.26
N THR A 160 -12.79 3.34 20.09
CA THR A 160 -12.33 3.01 21.47
C THR A 160 -11.04 2.20 21.53
N GLY A 161 -10.58 1.62 20.44
CA GLY A 161 -9.32 0.89 20.34
C GLY A 161 -8.08 1.76 20.06
N MET A 162 -8.26 3.07 19.85
CA MET A 162 -7.15 4.00 19.65
C MET A 162 -6.40 4.27 20.98
N ASP A 163 -5.11 4.48 20.87
CA ASP A 163 -4.25 4.72 22.03
C ASP A 163 -4.67 5.94 22.87
N CYS A 164 -5.25 6.97 22.23
CA CYS A 164 -5.77 8.15 22.92
C CYS A 164 -6.93 7.86 23.88
N TYR A 165 -7.63 6.73 23.71
CA TYR A 165 -8.72 6.32 24.60
C TYR A 165 -8.28 5.29 25.66
N LYS A 166 -7.03 4.83 25.61
CA LYS A 166 -6.48 3.94 26.65
C LYS A 166 -6.37 4.70 27.96
N GLY A 167 -7.09 4.24 28.97
CA GLY A 167 -7.11 4.87 30.29
C GLY A 167 -8.24 5.87 30.55
N VAL A 168 -9.10 6.10 29.57
CA VAL A 168 -10.32 6.92 29.77
C VAL A 168 -11.40 6.07 30.43
N GLY A 169 -11.66 6.34 31.70
CA GLY A 169 -12.74 5.71 32.50
C GLY A 169 -14.02 6.57 32.45
N VAL A 170 -15.19 5.94 32.34
CA VAL A 170 -16.48 6.61 32.46
C VAL A 170 -16.85 6.65 33.94
N ARG A 171 -16.97 7.85 34.54
CA ARG A 171 -17.57 8.06 35.86
C ARG A 171 -19.08 8.21 35.69
N LYS A 172 -19.86 7.34 36.35
CA LYS A 172 -21.27 7.62 36.57
C LYS A 172 -21.40 8.86 37.47
N VAL A 173 -21.99 9.93 36.95
CA VAL A 173 -22.45 11.05 37.76
C VAL A 173 -23.77 10.54 38.43
N GLN A 174 -23.75 10.43 39.74
CA GLN A 174 -24.93 10.16 40.55
C GLN A 174 -25.76 11.43 40.68
#